data_b9d10b5fa19d03eda34c9c62a3388c10
#
_entry.id   b9d10b5fa19d03eda34c9c62a3388c10
#
_cell.length_a   1.000
_cell.length_b   1.000
_cell.length_c   1.000
_cell.angle_alpha   90.00
_cell.angle_beta   90.00
_cell.angle_gamma   90.00
#
_symmetry.space_group_name_H-M   'P 1'
#
loop_
_entity.id
_entity.type
_entity.pdbx_description
1 polymer ?
#
loop_
_entity_poly.entity_id
_entity_poly.type
_entity_poly.pdbx_seq_one_letter_code
_entity_poly.pdbx_strand_id
1 'polypeptide(L)'
;MTPRGEDRRQTIIEAAAAIIRESGPSAISHRSVAKRAGCSLSATTYYFDGLEDLLHQAGLVNIGLWASRAEHVADRVEAFKGVPDVPQRVRFILQATLPAHGAYFGHYLQLISASQASPVKHAYRQGRQRLNAALRRVLRQLDSPLEPEMVIAIVDGAAVTALSEGWNVKATAAGLLTDLISLAHGMPPFQAPGDSVSTVSPHGARTTPPVATRTSSDAS
;
A
#
# COMPACT_ATOMS: atom_id res chain seq x y z
N MET A 1 8.92 11.20 -27.13
CA MET A 1 8.20 10.02 -27.65
C MET A 1 7.02 10.52 -28.47
N THR A 2 6.59 9.83 -29.53
CA THR A 2 5.38 10.20 -30.29
C THR A 2 4.13 9.79 -29.53
N PRO A 3 2.94 10.44 -29.73
CA PRO A 3 1.70 10.04 -29.09
C PRO A 3 1.38 8.54 -29.25
N ARG A 4 1.60 8.00 -30.44
CA ARG A 4 1.42 6.56 -30.74
C ARG A 4 2.39 5.64 -29.97
N GLY A 5 3.59 6.15 -29.66
CA GLY A 5 4.58 5.42 -28.82
C GLY A 5 4.16 5.40 -27.35
N GLU A 6 3.61 6.52 -26.86
CA GLU A 6 3.07 6.63 -25.49
C GLU A 6 1.89 5.69 -25.28
N ASP A 7 0.92 5.66 -26.21
CA ASP A 7 -0.22 4.75 -26.15
C ASP A 7 0.23 3.28 -26.11
N ARG A 8 1.25 2.93 -26.91
CA ARG A 8 1.79 1.57 -26.91
C ARG A 8 2.48 1.22 -25.61
N ARG A 9 3.28 2.15 -25.07
CA ARG A 9 3.93 1.98 -23.77
C ARG A 9 2.89 1.77 -22.66
N GLN A 10 1.84 2.58 -22.65
CA GLN A 10 0.75 2.48 -21.68
C GLN A 10 0.01 1.14 -21.79
N THR A 11 -0.29 0.66 -23.01
CA THR A 11 -0.91 -0.64 -23.23
C THR A 11 -0.07 -1.79 -22.63
N ILE A 12 1.26 -1.72 -22.75
CA ILE A 12 2.17 -2.73 -22.18
C ILE A 12 2.14 -2.68 -20.65
N ILE A 13 2.14 -1.48 -20.05
CA ILE A 13 2.06 -1.32 -18.60
C ILE A 13 0.74 -1.88 -18.05
N GLU A 14 -0.38 -1.59 -18.70
CA GLU A 14 -1.70 -2.07 -18.30
C GLU A 14 -1.81 -3.60 -18.39
N ALA A 15 -1.23 -4.19 -19.43
CA ALA A 15 -1.14 -5.65 -19.55
C ALA A 15 -0.33 -6.27 -18.42
N ALA A 16 0.81 -5.67 -18.06
CA ALA A 16 1.62 -6.12 -16.93
C ALA A 16 0.88 -5.94 -15.60
N ALA A 17 0.24 -4.80 -15.40
CA ALA A 17 -0.56 -4.54 -14.20
C ALA A 17 -1.71 -5.54 -14.04
N ALA A 18 -2.36 -5.93 -15.14
CA ALA A 18 -3.40 -6.95 -15.15
C ALA A 18 -2.85 -8.33 -14.75
N ILE A 19 -1.69 -8.73 -15.27
CA ILE A 19 -1.05 -10.00 -14.90
C ILE A 19 -0.71 -10.03 -13.41
N ILE A 20 -0.18 -8.92 -12.85
CA ILE A 20 0.08 -8.83 -11.40
C ILE A 20 -1.20 -9.05 -10.60
N ARG A 21 -2.32 -8.45 -11.00
CA ARG A 21 -3.61 -8.60 -10.31
C ARG A 21 -4.16 -10.03 -10.36
N GLU A 22 -3.91 -10.73 -11.45
CA GLU A 22 -4.46 -12.08 -11.68
C GLU A 22 -3.59 -13.19 -11.10
N SER A 23 -2.26 -13.04 -11.18
CA SER A 23 -1.31 -14.13 -10.97
C SER A 23 -0.09 -13.75 -10.12
N GLY A 24 -0.03 -12.50 -9.64
CA GLY A 24 1.11 -11.98 -8.89
C GLY A 24 2.31 -11.57 -9.76
N PRO A 25 3.31 -10.91 -9.15
CA PRO A 25 4.46 -10.36 -9.89
C PRO A 25 5.40 -11.42 -10.47
N SER A 26 5.44 -12.63 -9.91
CA SER A 26 6.25 -13.73 -10.41
C SER A 26 5.82 -14.26 -11.79
N ALA A 27 4.57 -14.00 -12.18
CA ALA A 27 4.04 -14.37 -13.52
C ALA A 27 4.49 -13.39 -14.63
N ILE A 28 5.15 -12.29 -14.29
CA ILE A 28 5.62 -11.29 -15.24
C ILE A 28 6.90 -11.76 -15.94
N SER A 29 6.86 -11.69 -17.25
CA SER A 29 8.00 -11.80 -18.14
C SER A 29 7.73 -10.95 -19.38
N HIS A 30 8.76 -10.52 -20.10
CA HIS A 30 8.56 -9.82 -21.37
C HIS A 30 7.66 -10.60 -22.34
N ARG A 31 7.75 -11.93 -22.36
CA ARG A 31 6.92 -12.81 -23.19
C ARG A 31 5.45 -12.83 -22.75
N SER A 32 5.18 -12.99 -21.45
CA SER A 32 3.80 -13.00 -20.94
C SER A 32 3.11 -11.67 -21.16
N VAL A 33 3.84 -10.55 -20.96
CA VAL A 33 3.32 -9.21 -21.17
C VAL A 33 3.12 -8.90 -22.65
N ALA A 34 4.07 -9.24 -23.53
CA ALA A 34 3.92 -9.07 -24.99
C ALA A 34 2.69 -9.82 -25.53
N LYS A 35 2.49 -11.07 -25.09
CA LYS A 35 1.31 -11.86 -25.44
C LYS A 35 0.02 -11.19 -25.00
N ARG A 36 -0.03 -10.70 -23.77
CA ARG A 36 -1.20 -10.02 -23.18
C ARG A 36 -1.50 -8.67 -23.85
N ALA A 37 -0.46 -7.89 -24.16
CA ALA A 37 -0.56 -6.59 -24.80
C ALA A 37 -0.82 -6.65 -26.31
N GLY A 38 -0.78 -7.83 -26.92
CA GLY A 38 -0.90 -7.99 -28.37
C GLY A 38 0.23 -7.29 -29.13
N CYS A 39 1.48 -7.37 -28.63
CA CYS A 39 2.64 -6.74 -29.25
C CYS A 39 3.81 -7.72 -29.40
N SER A 40 4.85 -7.29 -30.13
CA SER A 40 6.08 -8.08 -30.28
C SER A 40 6.88 -8.08 -28.96
N LEU A 41 7.68 -9.13 -28.76
CA LEU A 41 8.62 -9.20 -27.65
C LEU A 41 9.61 -8.02 -27.68
N SER A 42 10.08 -7.63 -28.85
CA SER A 42 10.98 -6.50 -29.02
C SER A 42 10.36 -5.16 -28.62
N ALA A 43 9.04 -5.00 -28.68
CA ALA A 43 8.37 -3.81 -28.20
C ALA A 43 8.53 -3.68 -26.67
N THR A 44 8.38 -4.76 -25.91
CA THR A 44 8.53 -4.72 -24.44
C THR A 44 9.95 -4.39 -23.99
N THR A 45 10.96 -4.78 -24.74
CA THR A 45 12.38 -4.43 -24.45
C THR A 45 12.78 -3.06 -24.97
N TYR A 46 12.04 -2.51 -25.93
CA TYR A 46 12.27 -1.18 -26.45
C TYR A 46 11.77 -0.06 -25.52
N TYR A 47 10.61 -0.28 -24.89
CA TYR A 47 9.97 0.75 -24.06
C TYR A 47 10.39 0.75 -22.59
N PHE A 48 11.08 -0.30 -22.11
CA PHE A 48 11.43 -0.47 -20.69
C PHE A 48 12.89 -0.87 -20.53
N ASP A 49 13.55 -0.28 -19.53
CA ASP A 49 14.95 -0.56 -19.17
C ASP A 49 15.15 -1.93 -18.48
N GLY A 50 14.26 -2.86 -18.76
CA GLY A 50 14.26 -4.20 -18.23
C GLY A 50 12.95 -4.56 -17.53
N LEU A 51 12.94 -5.77 -16.98
CA LEU A 51 11.76 -6.31 -16.32
C LEU A 51 11.42 -5.57 -15.01
N GLU A 52 12.42 -5.05 -14.33
CA GLU A 52 12.24 -4.31 -13.06
C GLU A 52 11.52 -2.98 -13.27
N ASP A 53 11.87 -2.22 -14.33
CA ASP A 53 11.15 -1.01 -14.70
C ASP A 53 9.69 -1.32 -15.04
N LEU A 54 9.44 -2.33 -15.85
CA LEU A 54 8.08 -2.76 -16.20
C LEU A 54 7.26 -3.17 -14.96
N LEU A 55 7.86 -3.93 -14.03
CA LEU A 55 7.24 -4.31 -12.76
C LEU A 55 6.91 -3.08 -11.89
N HIS A 56 7.82 -2.12 -11.82
CA HIS A 56 7.61 -0.88 -11.09
C HIS A 56 6.45 -0.06 -11.67
N GLN A 57 6.43 0.18 -12.98
CA GLN A 57 5.36 0.90 -13.66
C GLN A 57 4.00 0.21 -13.49
N ALA A 58 3.94 -1.12 -13.62
CA ALA A 58 2.74 -1.89 -13.38
C ALA A 58 2.25 -1.80 -11.93
N GLY A 59 3.18 -1.80 -10.98
CA GLY A 59 2.89 -1.58 -9.57
C GLY A 59 2.29 -0.20 -9.30
N LEU A 60 2.83 0.86 -9.92
CA LEU A 60 2.29 2.22 -9.83
C LEU A 60 0.85 2.30 -10.37
N VAL A 61 0.55 1.64 -11.48
CA VAL A 61 -0.83 1.57 -12.00
C VAL A 61 -1.76 0.91 -10.98
N ASN A 62 -1.37 -0.21 -10.40
CA ASN A 62 -2.22 -0.94 -9.46
C ASN A 62 -2.51 -0.13 -8.19
N ILE A 63 -1.50 0.43 -7.54
CA ILE A 63 -1.72 1.26 -6.35
C ILE A 63 -2.45 2.56 -6.71
N GLY A 64 -2.22 3.11 -7.90
CA GLY A 64 -2.93 4.27 -8.42
C GLY A 64 -4.44 4.05 -8.55
N LEU A 65 -4.87 2.86 -8.97
CA LEU A 65 -6.29 2.49 -9.04
C LEU A 65 -6.95 2.50 -7.65
N TRP A 66 -6.23 2.06 -6.62
CA TRP A 66 -6.76 2.08 -5.24
C TRP A 66 -6.84 3.51 -4.70
N ALA A 67 -5.79 4.30 -4.90
CA ALA A 67 -5.77 5.70 -4.50
C ALA A 67 -6.89 6.50 -5.18
N SER A 68 -7.06 6.34 -6.49
CA SER A 68 -8.13 7.03 -7.24
C SER A 68 -9.52 6.65 -6.75
N ARG A 69 -9.74 5.39 -6.38
CA ARG A 69 -11.02 4.98 -5.78
C ARG A 69 -11.27 5.69 -4.46
N ALA A 70 -10.28 5.73 -3.58
CA ALA A 70 -10.40 6.41 -2.29
C ALA A 70 -10.64 7.92 -2.48
N GLU A 71 -9.99 8.55 -3.47
CA GLU A 71 -10.21 9.96 -3.82
C GLU A 71 -11.65 10.21 -4.27
N HIS A 72 -12.20 9.38 -5.17
CA HIS A 72 -13.61 9.50 -5.58
C HIS A 72 -14.58 9.33 -4.42
N VAL A 73 -14.26 8.45 -3.44
CA VAL A 73 -15.09 8.33 -2.25
C VAL A 73 -14.96 9.57 -1.38
N ALA A 74 -13.76 10.13 -1.22
CA ALA A 74 -13.54 11.36 -0.48
C ALA A 74 -14.36 12.52 -1.06
N ASP A 75 -14.33 12.72 -2.37
CA ASP A 75 -15.12 13.74 -3.06
C ASP A 75 -16.63 13.57 -2.82
N ARG A 76 -17.12 12.31 -2.83
CA ARG A 76 -18.53 12.02 -2.56
C ARG A 76 -18.93 12.26 -1.11
N VAL A 77 -18.04 11.94 -0.16
CA VAL A 77 -18.31 12.16 1.27
C VAL A 77 -18.29 13.64 1.59
N GLU A 78 -17.37 14.41 0.99
CA GLU A 78 -17.33 15.88 1.12
C GLU A 78 -18.57 16.56 0.52
N ALA A 79 -19.14 16.00 -0.55
CA ALA A 79 -20.39 16.48 -1.16
C ALA A 79 -21.65 16.00 -0.42
N PHE A 80 -21.53 15.08 0.54
CA PHE A 80 -22.67 14.51 1.26
C PHE A 80 -23.28 15.55 2.21
N LYS A 81 -24.60 15.75 2.08
CA LYS A 81 -25.34 16.68 2.95
C LYS A 81 -25.94 15.93 4.13
N GLY A 82 -25.63 16.40 5.33
CA GLY A 82 -26.11 15.83 6.59
C GLY A 82 -25.02 15.08 7.36
N VAL A 83 -25.39 14.52 8.51
CA VAL A 83 -24.49 13.72 9.35
C VAL A 83 -24.74 12.25 9.05
N PRO A 84 -23.74 11.52 8.51
CA PRO A 84 -23.91 10.11 8.22
C PRO A 84 -24.02 9.29 9.51
N ASP A 85 -24.97 8.35 9.54
CA ASP A 85 -25.10 7.35 10.60
C ASP A 85 -23.93 6.32 10.56
N VAL A 86 -23.79 5.50 11.59
CA VAL A 86 -22.72 4.50 11.67
C VAL A 86 -22.70 3.56 10.47
N PRO A 87 -23.82 2.98 10.00
CA PRO A 87 -23.83 2.17 8.79
C PRO A 87 -23.39 2.91 7.53
N GLN A 88 -23.71 4.18 7.39
CA GLN A 88 -23.27 5.02 6.27
C GLN A 88 -21.77 5.31 6.35
N ARG A 89 -21.23 5.62 7.54
CA ARG A 89 -19.78 5.80 7.78
C ARG A 89 -19.01 4.55 7.38
N VAL A 90 -19.41 3.39 7.88
CA VAL A 90 -18.82 2.09 7.54
C VAL A 90 -18.88 1.84 6.03
N ARG A 91 -19.99 2.13 5.38
CA ARG A 91 -20.15 1.97 3.92
C ARG A 91 -19.16 2.83 3.14
N PHE A 92 -18.97 4.10 3.50
CA PHE A 92 -18.01 4.98 2.85
C PHE A 92 -16.58 4.49 3.04
N ILE A 93 -16.20 4.07 4.26
CA ILE A 93 -14.87 3.52 4.55
C ILE A 93 -14.62 2.27 3.70
N LEU A 94 -15.56 1.33 3.66
CA LEU A 94 -15.42 0.10 2.86
C LEU A 94 -15.35 0.39 1.35
N GLN A 95 -16.07 1.39 0.86
CA GLN A 95 -15.97 1.81 -0.54
C GLN A 95 -14.59 2.41 -0.89
N ALA A 96 -13.95 3.09 0.07
CA ALA A 96 -12.62 3.65 -0.12
C ALA A 96 -11.50 2.60 -0.03
N THR A 97 -11.69 1.54 0.76
CA THR A 97 -10.64 0.56 1.10
C THR A 97 -10.75 -0.76 0.36
N LEU A 98 -11.96 -1.31 0.20
CA LEU A 98 -12.16 -2.59 -0.48
C LEU A 98 -12.20 -2.43 -2.01
N PRO A 99 -11.70 -3.42 -2.77
CA PRO A 99 -11.86 -3.44 -4.22
C PRO A 99 -13.32 -3.49 -4.62
N ALA A 100 -13.64 -2.83 -5.74
CA ALA A 100 -14.97 -2.90 -6.33
C ALA A 100 -15.25 -4.33 -6.85
N HIS A 101 -16.53 -4.69 -6.89
CA HIS A 101 -17.03 -5.90 -7.57
C HIS A 101 -16.54 -7.25 -7.04
N GLY A 102 -16.13 -7.33 -5.77
CA GLY A 102 -15.85 -8.63 -5.12
C GLY A 102 -14.56 -9.33 -5.56
N ALA A 103 -13.68 -8.68 -6.30
CA ALA A 103 -12.38 -9.23 -6.72
C ALA A 103 -11.36 -9.28 -5.54
N TYR A 104 -11.79 -9.74 -4.37
CA TYR A 104 -11.00 -9.69 -3.15
C TYR A 104 -9.76 -10.57 -3.22
N PHE A 105 -9.90 -11.81 -3.67
CA PHE A 105 -8.78 -12.76 -3.73
C PHE A 105 -7.61 -12.21 -4.54
N GLY A 106 -7.84 -11.76 -5.77
CA GLY A 106 -6.79 -11.19 -6.61
C GLY A 106 -6.17 -9.91 -6.03
N HIS A 107 -6.97 -9.09 -5.34
CA HIS A 107 -6.49 -7.90 -4.65
C HIS A 107 -5.52 -8.27 -3.52
N TYR A 108 -5.88 -9.20 -2.63
CA TYR A 108 -5.02 -9.59 -1.51
C TYR A 108 -3.84 -10.46 -1.94
N LEU A 109 -4.00 -11.27 -2.99
CA LEU A 109 -2.89 -12.00 -3.59
C LEU A 109 -1.79 -11.04 -4.06
N GLN A 110 -2.14 -9.98 -4.79
CA GLN A 110 -1.14 -9.01 -5.26
C GLN A 110 -0.52 -8.20 -4.12
N LEU A 111 -1.26 -7.86 -3.06
CA LEU A 111 -0.71 -7.18 -1.87
C LEU A 111 0.35 -8.03 -1.17
N ILE A 112 0.03 -9.29 -0.90
CA ILE A 112 0.93 -10.22 -0.20
C ILE A 112 2.14 -10.54 -1.07
N SER A 113 1.92 -10.85 -2.35
CA SER A 113 3.00 -11.22 -3.28
C SER A 113 3.89 -10.05 -3.70
N ALA A 114 3.47 -8.80 -3.48
CA ALA A 114 4.31 -7.62 -3.75
C ALA A 114 5.64 -7.65 -2.98
N SER A 115 5.69 -8.32 -1.82
CA SER A 115 6.92 -8.50 -1.05
C SER A 115 7.99 -9.30 -1.79
N GLN A 116 7.60 -10.13 -2.75
CA GLN A 116 8.48 -10.98 -3.56
C GLN A 116 9.19 -10.22 -4.70
N ALA A 117 8.74 -9.00 -5.03
CA ALA A 117 9.30 -8.19 -6.10
C ALA A 117 9.59 -6.77 -5.62
N SER A 118 10.89 -6.46 -5.39
CA SER A 118 11.33 -5.15 -4.94
C SER A 118 10.75 -3.97 -5.71
N PRO A 119 10.70 -3.99 -7.06
CA PRO A 119 10.12 -2.88 -7.84
C PRO A 119 8.65 -2.64 -7.53
N VAL A 120 7.84 -3.70 -7.38
CA VAL A 120 6.42 -3.60 -7.03
C VAL A 120 6.25 -3.09 -5.60
N LYS A 121 7.05 -3.58 -4.66
CA LYS A 121 7.07 -3.09 -3.28
C LYS A 121 7.39 -1.60 -3.20
N HIS A 122 8.36 -1.10 -3.98
CA HIS A 122 8.67 0.32 -4.06
C HIS A 122 7.51 1.15 -4.61
N ALA A 123 6.89 0.68 -5.71
CA ALA A 123 5.72 1.34 -6.30
C ALA A 123 4.56 1.44 -5.29
N TYR A 124 4.27 0.37 -4.56
CA TYR A 124 3.21 0.36 -3.55
C TYR A 124 3.51 1.30 -2.38
N ARG A 125 4.75 1.36 -1.91
CA ARG A 125 5.17 2.30 -0.87
C ARG A 125 5.00 3.76 -1.34
N GLN A 126 5.38 4.06 -2.57
CA GLN A 126 5.22 5.39 -3.16
C GLN A 126 3.75 5.79 -3.31
N GLY A 127 2.90 4.88 -3.79
CA GLY A 127 1.47 5.14 -3.96
C GLY A 127 0.66 5.16 -2.67
N ARG A 128 1.17 4.56 -1.59
CA ARG A 128 0.50 4.49 -0.28
C ARG A 128 0.20 5.87 0.30
N GLN A 129 1.08 6.83 0.11
CA GLN A 129 0.89 8.20 0.62
C GLN A 129 -0.38 8.84 0.03
N ARG A 130 -0.62 8.67 -1.27
CA ARG A 130 -1.80 9.19 -1.95
C ARG A 130 -3.08 8.51 -1.45
N LEU A 131 -3.06 7.19 -1.28
CA LEU A 131 -4.17 6.42 -0.72
C LEU A 131 -4.50 6.88 0.71
N ASN A 132 -3.49 7.00 1.58
CA ASN A 132 -3.68 7.43 2.95
C ASN A 132 -4.20 8.89 3.03
N ALA A 133 -3.72 9.77 2.16
CA ALA A 133 -4.22 11.15 2.08
C ALA A 133 -5.71 11.20 1.71
N ALA A 134 -6.14 10.40 0.74
CA ALA A 134 -7.54 10.30 0.35
C ALA A 134 -8.41 9.72 1.49
N LEU A 135 -7.94 8.65 2.14
CA LEU A 135 -8.68 8.05 3.25
C LEU A 135 -8.75 9.00 4.46
N ARG A 136 -7.71 9.79 4.73
CA ARG A 136 -7.73 10.82 5.78
C ARG A 136 -8.78 11.90 5.50
N ARG A 137 -9.02 12.29 4.24
CA ARG A 137 -10.13 13.16 3.84
C ARG A 137 -11.48 12.54 4.18
N VAL A 138 -11.67 11.25 3.83
CA VAL A 138 -12.90 10.50 4.16
C VAL A 138 -13.12 10.52 5.68
N LEU A 139 -12.13 10.10 6.47
CA LEU A 139 -12.24 9.99 7.92
C LEU A 139 -12.53 11.33 8.61
N ARG A 140 -11.87 12.41 8.17
CA ARG A 140 -12.17 13.77 8.69
C ARG A 140 -13.60 14.19 8.44
N GLN A 141 -14.11 13.97 7.23
CA GLN A 141 -15.49 14.34 6.88
C GLN A 141 -16.52 13.48 7.64
N LEU A 142 -16.15 12.28 8.04
CA LEU A 142 -16.98 11.41 8.87
C LEU A 142 -16.84 11.67 10.37
N ASP A 143 -16.06 12.68 10.77
CA ASP A 143 -15.75 12.97 12.19
C ASP A 143 -15.23 11.72 12.92
N SER A 144 -14.34 10.99 12.27
CA SER A 144 -13.77 9.74 12.78
C SER A 144 -12.40 10.01 13.40
N PRO A 145 -12.13 9.56 14.63
CA PRO A 145 -10.83 9.69 15.28
C PRO A 145 -9.81 8.65 14.76
N LEU A 146 -10.20 7.80 13.81
CA LEU A 146 -9.36 6.73 13.31
C LEU A 146 -8.34 7.25 12.29
N GLU A 147 -7.13 6.69 12.33
CA GLU A 147 -6.10 6.96 11.33
C GLU A 147 -6.22 5.99 10.12
N PRO A 148 -5.84 6.45 8.91
CA PRO A 148 -5.90 5.63 7.68
C PRO A 148 -5.22 4.28 7.81
N GLU A 149 -4.06 4.23 8.47
CA GLU A 149 -3.26 3.03 8.67
C GLU A 149 -3.99 1.99 9.51
N MET A 150 -4.67 2.41 10.57
CA MET A 150 -5.48 1.55 11.41
C MET A 150 -6.68 0.98 10.65
N VAL A 151 -7.40 1.84 9.93
CA VAL A 151 -8.55 1.43 9.13
C VAL A 151 -8.15 0.42 8.06
N ILE A 152 -7.05 0.67 7.35
CA ILE A 152 -6.54 -0.26 6.33
C ILE A 152 -6.14 -1.60 6.97
N ALA A 153 -5.42 -1.58 8.09
CA ALA A 153 -5.00 -2.81 8.78
C ALA A 153 -6.19 -3.66 9.23
N ILE A 154 -7.25 -3.04 9.75
CA ILE A 154 -8.47 -3.73 10.16
C ILE A 154 -9.21 -4.32 8.95
N VAL A 155 -9.39 -3.54 7.89
CA VAL A 155 -10.09 -4.00 6.69
C VAL A 155 -9.32 -5.11 5.98
N ASP A 156 -8.00 -4.96 5.84
CA ASP A 156 -7.15 -5.96 5.21
C ASP A 156 -7.09 -7.25 6.04
N GLY A 157 -6.95 -7.15 7.37
CA GLY A 157 -7.01 -8.29 8.28
C GLY A 157 -8.36 -9.03 8.22
N ALA A 158 -9.47 -8.28 8.29
CA ALA A 158 -10.82 -8.83 8.16
C ALA A 158 -11.02 -9.57 6.83
N ALA A 159 -10.53 -8.97 5.74
CA ALA A 159 -10.68 -9.55 4.41
C ALA A 159 -9.85 -10.84 4.23
N VAL A 160 -8.61 -10.84 4.71
CA VAL A 160 -7.73 -12.02 4.65
C VAL A 160 -8.33 -13.16 5.49
N THR A 161 -8.79 -12.89 6.71
CA THR A 161 -9.48 -13.87 7.56
C THR A 161 -10.73 -14.43 6.89
N ALA A 162 -11.59 -13.54 6.39
CA ALA A 162 -12.82 -13.96 5.69
C ALA A 162 -12.53 -14.83 4.46
N LEU A 163 -11.50 -14.48 3.68
CA LEU A 163 -11.09 -15.29 2.53
C LEU A 163 -10.56 -16.66 2.92
N SER A 164 -9.77 -16.74 4.00
CA SER A 164 -9.19 -18.01 4.46
C SER A 164 -10.24 -18.97 5.06
N GLU A 165 -11.29 -18.41 5.65
CA GLU A 165 -12.33 -19.18 6.37
C GLU A 165 -13.64 -19.31 5.58
N GLY A 166 -13.70 -18.77 4.36
CA GLY A 166 -14.88 -18.85 3.51
C GLY A 166 -16.03 -17.93 3.95
N TRP A 167 -15.75 -16.87 4.71
CA TRP A 167 -16.75 -15.91 5.16
C TRP A 167 -16.97 -14.78 4.15
N ASN A 168 -18.02 -13.99 4.38
CA ASN A 168 -18.28 -12.81 3.56
C ASN A 168 -17.35 -11.66 3.93
N VAL A 169 -16.39 -11.33 3.07
CA VAL A 169 -15.37 -10.28 3.26
C VAL A 169 -15.99 -8.95 3.69
N LYS A 170 -17.04 -8.51 2.97
CA LYS A 170 -17.65 -7.21 3.23
C LYS A 170 -18.39 -7.17 4.57
N ALA A 171 -19.08 -8.25 4.91
CA ALA A 171 -19.79 -8.35 6.20
C ALA A 171 -18.82 -8.41 7.36
N THR A 172 -17.74 -9.19 7.26
CA THR A 172 -16.71 -9.31 8.30
C THR A 172 -16.02 -7.96 8.52
N ALA A 173 -15.58 -7.29 7.46
CA ALA A 173 -14.96 -5.97 7.59
C ALA A 173 -15.94 -4.91 8.12
N ALA A 174 -17.23 -4.96 7.73
CA ALA A 174 -18.25 -4.06 8.25
C ALA A 174 -18.47 -4.22 9.76
N GLY A 175 -18.53 -5.46 10.25
CA GLY A 175 -18.68 -5.76 11.68
C GLY A 175 -17.54 -5.15 12.48
N LEU A 176 -16.28 -5.48 12.11
CA LEU A 176 -15.10 -4.99 12.82
C LEU A 176 -14.97 -3.45 12.77
N LEU A 177 -15.33 -2.81 11.66
CA LEU A 177 -15.34 -1.35 11.57
C LEU A 177 -16.43 -0.73 12.45
N THR A 178 -17.61 -1.35 12.53
CA THR A 178 -18.69 -0.90 13.41
C THR A 178 -18.25 -0.93 14.88
N ASP A 179 -17.65 -2.04 15.30
CA ASP A 179 -17.12 -2.20 16.66
C ASP A 179 -16.01 -1.19 16.95
N LEU A 180 -15.08 -1.01 16.01
CA LEU A 180 -13.97 -0.06 16.15
C LEU A 180 -14.48 1.39 16.24
N ILE A 181 -15.42 1.81 15.39
CA ILE A 181 -16.00 3.15 15.43
C ILE A 181 -16.72 3.36 16.77
N SER A 182 -17.42 2.35 17.28
CA SER A 182 -18.13 2.43 18.56
C SER A 182 -17.17 2.58 19.75
N LEU A 183 -16.02 1.92 19.70
CA LEU A 183 -15.00 1.98 20.74
C LEU A 183 -14.18 3.29 20.69
N ALA A 184 -13.94 3.82 19.49
CA ALA A 184 -13.00 4.93 19.28
C ALA A 184 -13.49 6.28 19.80
N HIS A 185 -14.77 6.44 20.15
CA HIS A 185 -15.29 7.68 20.74
C HIS A 185 -14.74 7.99 22.13
N GLY A 186 -13.89 7.14 22.71
CA GLY A 186 -13.23 7.34 24.01
C GLY A 186 -11.71 7.10 24.02
N MET A 187 -11.09 6.81 22.88
CA MET A 187 -9.64 6.48 22.80
C MET A 187 -8.79 7.67 22.34
N PRO A 188 -7.57 7.85 22.89
CA PRO A 188 -6.60 8.80 22.35
C PRO A 188 -6.16 8.39 20.94
N PRO A 189 -5.73 9.33 20.08
CA PRO A 189 -5.32 9.04 18.70
C PRO A 189 -4.16 8.03 18.64
N PHE A 190 -4.27 7.08 17.71
CA PHE A 190 -3.22 6.11 17.43
C PHE A 190 -2.00 6.80 16.80
N GLN A 191 -0.81 6.59 17.37
CA GLN A 191 0.46 7.00 16.77
C GLN A 191 1.08 5.82 16.02
N ALA A 192 1.21 5.92 14.70
CA ALA A 192 1.85 4.89 13.89
C ALA A 192 3.35 4.76 14.24
N PRO A 193 3.90 3.54 14.36
CA PRO A 193 5.33 3.35 14.54
C PRO A 193 6.06 3.75 13.25
N GLY A 194 6.75 4.88 13.26
CA GLY A 194 7.51 5.37 12.11
C GLY A 194 7.78 6.88 12.08
N ASP A 195 7.07 7.69 12.85
CA ASP A 195 7.26 9.14 12.83
C ASP A 195 8.34 9.65 13.81
N SER A 196 8.97 8.78 14.59
CA SER A 196 10.14 9.10 15.39
C SER A 196 11.42 8.78 14.62
N VAL A 197 11.77 9.60 13.64
CA VAL A 197 13.17 9.77 13.25
C VAL A 197 13.85 10.49 14.40
N SER A 198 14.34 9.72 15.38
CA SER A 198 15.30 10.22 16.35
C SER A 198 16.52 10.67 15.56
N THR A 199 16.68 11.98 15.44
CA THR A 199 17.97 12.60 15.11
C THR A 199 18.93 12.27 16.23
N VAL A 200 19.62 11.14 16.11
CA VAL A 200 20.81 10.85 16.91
C VAL A 200 21.88 11.82 16.43
N SER A 201 22.11 12.87 17.18
CA SER A 201 23.26 13.77 17.02
C SER A 201 24.54 12.95 17.15
N PRO A 202 25.48 13.03 16.19
CA PRO A 202 26.77 12.41 16.31
C PRO A 202 27.72 13.35 17.06
N HIS A 203 27.63 13.42 18.38
CA HIS A 203 28.68 14.04 19.19
C HIS A 203 28.80 13.33 20.55
N GLY A 204 29.73 12.42 20.58
CA GLY A 204 30.25 11.78 21.78
C GLY A 204 31.66 11.31 21.48
N ALA A 205 32.61 12.26 21.47
CA ALA A 205 34.05 11.94 21.42
C ALA A 205 34.41 10.98 22.57
N ARG A 206 34.81 9.78 22.21
CA ARG A 206 35.38 8.83 23.18
C ARG A 206 36.75 9.35 23.61
N THR A 207 36.84 9.85 24.81
CA THR A 207 38.11 9.99 25.53
C THR A 207 38.57 8.62 25.95
N THR A 208 39.67 8.16 25.37
CA THR A 208 40.40 6.96 25.79
C THR A 208 41.07 7.22 27.15
N PRO A 209 40.95 6.33 28.15
CA PRO A 209 41.72 6.43 29.37
C PRO A 209 43.21 6.06 29.13
N PRO A 210 44.18 6.62 29.88
CA PRO A 210 45.60 6.39 29.69
C PRO A 210 46.00 4.97 30.13
N VAL A 211 46.86 4.38 29.33
CA VAL A 211 47.47 3.07 29.54
C VAL A 211 48.42 3.18 30.76
N ALA A 212 48.15 2.42 31.82
CA ALA A 212 49.06 2.24 32.95
C ALA A 212 50.22 1.34 32.53
N THR A 213 51.43 1.91 32.47
CA THR A 213 52.71 1.22 32.37
C THR A 213 52.97 0.41 33.64
N ARG A 214 52.96 -0.90 33.54
CA ARG A 214 53.54 -1.77 34.60
C ARG A 214 55.04 -1.86 34.37
N THR A 215 55.81 -1.28 35.26
CA THR A 215 57.20 -1.55 35.44
C THR A 215 57.40 -2.92 36.08
N SER A 216 58.11 -3.78 35.39
CA SER A 216 58.72 -5.02 35.95
C SER A 216 59.86 -4.66 36.84
N SER A 217 59.84 -5.10 38.07
CA SER A 217 61.01 -5.14 38.96
C SER A 217 61.35 -6.60 39.23
N ASP A 218 62.64 -6.92 38.90
CA ASP A 218 63.32 -8.15 39.20
C ASP A 218 63.41 -8.42 40.72
N ALA A 219 63.51 -9.68 41.10
CA ALA A 219 64.63 -10.20 41.83
C ALA A 219 64.36 -11.62 42.40
N SER A 220 65.32 -12.49 42.11
CA SER A 220 65.76 -13.69 42.82
C SER A 220 64.91 -14.94 42.76
#